data_ea416b3a53bd3853e135b1c94f46f4e2
#
_entry.id   ea416b3a53bd3853e135b1c94f46f4e2
#
_cell.length_a   1.000
_cell.length_b   1.000
_cell.length_c   1.000
_cell.angle_alpha   90.00
_cell.angle_beta   90.00
_cell.angle_gamma   90.00
#
_symmetry.space_group_name_H-M   'P 1'
#
loop_
_entity.id
_entity.type
_entity.pdbx_description
1 polymer ?
#
loop_
_entity_poly.entity_id
_entity_poly.type
_entity_poly.pdbx_seq_one_letter_code
_entity_poly.pdbx_strand_id
1 'polypeptide(L)'
;MAYEIDLLRDELFDELGKTRLKESYMKEDEESPQERFKFVCDFFSSNEEHAERLYNYASKHWLSFSTPILSFKNEKRQLPISCYLSYLDDSSEGLINCLAEVNWLSMMGGGVGIHVGIREADTKSVGVMPHLKVYDASTLAYRQGKTRRGSYATFLDISHPDIIQFLEMRKPTGDQNFRTLNLHHGINTVSYTHLTLPTNTV
;
A
#
# COMPACT_ATOMS: atom_id res chain seq x y z
N MET A 1 28.73 -6.01 22.18
CA MET A 1 29.04 -7.29 21.46
C MET A 1 27.89 -7.52 20.52
N ALA A 2 28.16 -7.73 19.23
CA ALA A 2 27.11 -8.00 18.27
C ALA A 2 26.37 -9.29 18.66
N TYR A 3 25.04 -9.25 18.72
CA TYR A 3 24.25 -10.47 18.97
C TYR A 3 24.40 -11.46 17.81
N GLU A 4 24.33 -12.74 18.13
CA GLU A 4 24.48 -13.82 17.16
C GLU A 4 23.11 -14.25 16.61
N ILE A 5 23.09 -14.70 15.35
CA ILE A 5 21.91 -15.30 14.75
C ILE A 5 21.76 -16.75 15.19
N ASP A 6 20.52 -17.19 15.33
CA ASP A 6 20.17 -18.56 15.69
C ASP A 6 19.61 -19.28 14.44
N LEU A 7 20.49 -19.99 13.74
CA LEU A 7 20.13 -20.70 12.50
C LEU A 7 19.11 -21.82 12.72
N LEU A 8 18.96 -22.34 13.95
CA LEU A 8 17.95 -23.36 14.25
C LEU A 8 16.51 -22.79 14.07
N ARG A 9 16.35 -21.49 14.12
CA ARG A 9 15.05 -20.85 13.87
C ARG A 9 14.61 -20.93 12.42
N ASP A 10 15.46 -21.32 11.48
CA ASP A 10 15.06 -21.62 10.11
C ASP A 10 14.12 -22.84 10.03
N GLU A 11 14.14 -23.72 11.04
CA GLU A 11 13.21 -24.83 11.14
C GLU A 11 11.76 -24.41 11.46
N LEU A 12 11.56 -23.16 11.90
CA LEU A 12 10.20 -22.58 12.10
C LEU A 12 9.50 -22.27 10.79
N PHE A 13 10.23 -22.22 9.67
CA PHE A 13 9.66 -22.01 8.35
C PHE A 13 9.41 -23.35 7.65
N ASP A 14 8.25 -23.45 7.02
CA ASP A 14 8.00 -24.52 6.04
C ASP A 14 8.78 -24.25 4.73
N GLU A 15 8.82 -25.24 3.85
CA GLU A 15 9.53 -25.13 2.57
C GLU A 15 9.00 -24.01 1.68
N LEU A 16 7.69 -23.74 1.74
CA LEU A 16 7.08 -22.62 0.99
C LEU A 16 7.57 -21.28 1.53
N GLY A 17 7.61 -21.12 2.85
CA GLY A 17 8.09 -19.91 3.52
C GLY A 17 9.55 -19.64 3.20
N LYS A 18 10.42 -20.64 3.26
CA LYS A 18 11.85 -20.53 2.89
C LYS A 18 12.02 -20.12 1.42
N THR A 19 11.31 -20.78 0.52
CA THR A 19 11.34 -20.48 -0.91
C THR A 19 10.90 -19.03 -1.16
N ARG A 20 9.80 -18.60 -0.54
CA ARG A 20 9.29 -17.24 -0.70
C ARG A 20 10.23 -16.18 -0.16
N LEU A 21 10.86 -16.43 1.01
CA LEU A 21 11.87 -15.52 1.56
C LEU A 21 13.06 -15.39 0.60
N LYS A 22 13.56 -16.49 0.09
CA LYS A 22 14.69 -16.51 -0.84
C LYS A 22 14.39 -15.79 -2.14
N GLU A 23 13.26 -16.05 -2.76
CA GLU A 23 12.89 -15.47 -4.07
C GLU A 23 12.54 -13.99 -4.03
N SER A 24 11.97 -13.51 -2.91
CA SER A 24 11.32 -12.20 -2.88
C SER A 24 11.95 -11.18 -1.91
N TYR A 25 12.70 -11.65 -0.91
CA TYR A 25 13.12 -10.79 0.20
C TYR A 25 14.63 -10.80 0.45
N MET A 26 15.28 -11.94 0.32
CA MET A 26 16.69 -12.09 0.60
C MET A 26 17.58 -11.45 -0.49
N LYS A 27 18.80 -11.08 -0.11
CA LYS A 27 19.85 -10.73 -1.07
C LYS A 27 20.44 -12.00 -1.66
N GLU A 28 21.17 -11.86 -2.76
CA GLU A 28 21.83 -12.99 -3.43
C GLU A 28 22.93 -13.65 -2.60
N ASP A 29 23.54 -12.89 -1.70
CA ASP A 29 24.60 -13.32 -0.78
C ASP A 29 24.10 -13.85 0.56
N GLU A 30 22.80 -13.83 0.82
CA GLU A 30 22.18 -14.35 2.03
C GLU A 30 21.77 -15.83 1.82
N GLU A 31 22.21 -16.71 2.72
CA GLU A 31 21.94 -18.15 2.67
C GLU A 31 20.75 -18.55 3.57
N SER A 32 20.53 -17.81 4.66
CA SER A 32 19.52 -18.10 5.68
C SER A 32 18.55 -16.93 5.87
N PRO A 33 17.23 -17.19 6.08
CA PRO A 33 16.28 -16.21 6.57
C PRO A 33 16.75 -15.42 7.79
N GLN A 34 17.56 -16.03 8.67
CA GLN A 34 18.07 -15.35 9.86
C GLN A 34 19.05 -14.23 9.52
N GLU A 35 19.83 -14.37 8.45
CA GLU A 35 20.70 -13.30 7.95
C GLU A 35 19.89 -12.11 7.44
N ARG A 36 18.76 -12.39 6.75
CA ARG A 36 17.81 -11.36 6.32
C ARG A 36 17.23 -10.60 7.50
N PHE A 37 16.75 -11.31 8.53
CA PHE A 37 16.22 -10.68 9.73
C PHE A 37 17.29 -9.86 10.45
N LYS A 38 18.50 -10.39 10.59
CA LYS A 38 19.59 -9.64 11.21
C LYS A 38 19.88 -8.34 10.49
N PHE A 39 20.03 -8.38 9.16
CA PHE A 39 20.30 -7.18 8.36
C PHE A 39 19.21 -6.10 8.55
N VAL A 40 17.94 -6.51 8.49
CA VAL A 40 16.80 -5.57 8.64
C VAL A 40 16.77 -5.00 10.06
N CYS A 41 16.96 -5.84 11.08
CA CYS A 41 16.97 -5.39 12.47
C CYS A 41 18.12 -4.43 12.76
N ASP A 42 19.32 -4.74 12.30
CA ASP A 42 20.49 -3.86 12.46
C ASP A 42 20.29 -2.52 11.76
N PHE A 43 19.72 -2.53 10.56
CA PHE A 43 19.54 -1.32 9.76
C PHE A 43 18.47 -0.36 10.31
N PHE A 44 17.36 -0.90 10.82
CA PHE A 44 16.21 -0.08 11.28
C PHE A 44 16.17 0.14 12.78
N SER A 45 17.15 -0.34 13.52
CA SER A 45 17.22 -0.13 14.97
C SER A 45 17.99 1.12 15.36
N SER A 46 17.65 1.67 16.51
CA SER A 46 18.33 2.83 17.07
C SER A 46 19.65 2.50 17.78
N ASN A 47 19.82 1.26 18.23
CA ASN A 47 20.99 0.75 18.89
C ASN A 47 21.02 -0.79 18.90
N GLU A 48 22.11 -1.40 19.37
CA GLU A 48 22.34 -2.86 19.36
C GLU A 48 21.29 -3.61 20.19
N GLU A 49 20.94 -3.13 21.38
CA GLU A 49 19.90 -3.74 22.23
C GLU A 49 18.54 -3.79 21.54
N HIS A 50 18.19 -2.69 20.83
CA HIS A 50 16.97 -2.64 20.04
C HIS A 50 17.00 -3.62 18.86
N ALA A 51 18.14 -3.74 18.18
CA ALA A 51 18.32 -4.67 17.07
C ALA A 51 18.16 -6.12 17.54
N GLU A 52 18.82 -6.50 18.63
CA GLU A 52 18.71 -7.84 19.22
C GLU A 52 17.27 -8.18 19.64
N ARG A 53 16.57 -7.23 20.25
CA ARG A 53 15.16 -7.41 20.67
C ARG A 53 14.26 -7.61 19.47
N LEU A 54 14.39 -6.78 18.41
CA LEU A 54 13.61 -6.93 17.16
C LEU A 54 13.92 -8.26 16.48
N TYR A 55 15.20 -8.64 16.38
CA TYR A 55 15.60 -9.92 15.83
C TYR A 55 14.97 -11.09 16.60
N ASN A 56 15.01 -11.06 17.93
CA ASN A 56 14.43 -12.11 18.74
C ASN A 56 12.91 -12.25 18.55
N TYR A 57 12.19 -11.15 18.30
CA TYR A 57 10.76 -11.21 18.03
C TYR A 57 10.45 -11.66 16.59
N ALA A 58 11.17 -11.14 15.61
CA ALA A 58 10.95 -11.47 14.20
C ALA A 58 11.31 -12.93 13.90
N SER A 59 12.48 -13.38 14.37
CA SER A 59 12.98 -14.74 14.13
C SER A 59 12.17 -15.84 14.82
N LYS A 60 11.41 -15.49 15.87
CA LYS A 60 10.46 -16.38 16.56
C LYS A 60 9.02 -16.26 16.04
N HIS A 61 8.81 -15.49 14.97
CA HIS A 61 7.47 -15.20 14.39
C HIS A 61 6.50 -14.47 15.31
N TRP A 62 7.01 -13.76 16.33
CA TRP A 62 6.19 -12.93 17.20
C TRP A 62 5.96 -11.54 16.60
N LEU A 63 6.81 -11.13 15.67
CA LEU A 63 6.75 -9.89 14.91
C LEU A 63 6.91 -10.21 13.41
N SER A 64 6.09 -9.59 12.58
CA SER A 64 6.24 -9.64 11.12
C SER A 64 6.55 -8.25 10.59
N PHE A 65 7.61 -8.14 9.80
CA PHE A 65 7.93 -6.91 9.08
C PHE A 65 7.05 -6.75 7.85
N SER A 66 6.71 -5.51 7.51
CA SER A 66 6.08 -5.22 6.23
C SER A 66 7.02 -5.55 5.07
N THR A 67 6.44 -5.91 3.93
CA THR A 67 7.21 -6.25 2.72
C THR A 67 8.31 -5.23 2.37
N PRO A 68 8.06 -3.90 2.36
CA PRO A 68 9.10 -2.93 2.01
C PRO A 68 10.29 -2.91 2.99
N ILE A 69 10.04 -3.21 4.25
CA ILE A 69 11.09 -3.30 5.26
C ILE A 69 11.86 -4.61 5.09
N LEU A 70 11.16 -5.73 4.99
CA LEU A 70 11.81 -7.04 4.87
C LEU A 70 12.59 -7.20 3.56
N SER A 71 12.12 -6.60 2.45
CA SER A 71 12.81 -6.62 1.16
C SER A 71 13.84 -5.51 0.97
N PHE A 72 14.07 -4.67 1.99
CA PHE A 72 14.98 -3.54 1.90
C PHE A 72 16.44 -4.00 1.78
N LYS A 73 17.11 -3.58 0.69
CA LYS A 73 18.50 -3.97 0.37
C LYS A 73 19.51 -2.83 0.53
N ASN A 74 19.06 -1.66 0.94
CA ASN A 74 19.85 -0.43 1.03
C ASN A 74 20.40 0.04 -0.35
N GLU A 75 19.61 -0.16 -1.41
CA GLU A 75 19.94 0.29 -2.75
C GLU A 75 19.49 1.73 -2.98
N LYS A 76 20.14 2.42 -3.93
CA LYS A 76 19.75 3.78 -4.32
C LYS A 76 18.27 3.79 -4.77
N ARG A 77 17.50 4.75 -4.25
CA ARG A 77 16.07 4.96 -4.53
C ARG A 77 15.11 3.91 -3.96
N GLN A 78 15.58 2.96 -3.19
CA GLN A 78 14.69 2.05 -2.48
C GLN A 78 14.17 2.72 -1.20
N LEU A 79 12.84 2.77 -1.05
CA LEU A 79 12.17 3.28 0.14
C LEU A 79 11.57 2.12 0.94
N PRO A 80 11.73 2.10 2.27
CA PRO A 80 11.14 1.07 3.13
C PRO A 80 9.64 1.30 3.40
N ILE A 81 8.96 1.98 2.49
CA ILE A 81 7.52 2.30 2.54
C ILE A 81 6.88 1.97 1.20
N SER A 82 5.58 1.69 1.22
CA SER A 82 4.85 1.32 0.01
C SER A 82 3.39 1.76 0.03
N CYS A 83 3.00 2.58 1.00
CA CYS A 83 1.63 3.09 1.12
C CYS A 83 1.68 4.62 1.17
N TYR A 84 0.95 5.24 0.26
CA TYR A 84 0.91 6.69 0.07
C TYR A 84 -0.54 7.16 0.06
N LEU A 85 -0.74 8.40 0.43
CA LEU A 85 -2.04 9.07 0.36
C LEU A 85 -1.88 10.33 -0.48
N SER A 86 -2.84 10.56 -1.38
CA SER A 86 -2.90 11.75 -2.24
C SER A 86 -4.30 12.33 -2.23
N TYR A 87 -4.40 13.61 -2.52
CA TYR A 87 -5.67 14.35 -2.63
C TYR A 87 -5.88 14.79 -4.07
N LEU A 88 -7.03 14.42 -4.62
CA LEU A 88 -7.43 14.80 -5.97
C LEU A 88 -8.30 16.07 -5.90
N ASP A 89 -7.63 17.21 -6.03
CA ASP A 89 -8.26 18.52 -6.00
C ASP A 89 -9.06 18.81 -7.27
N ASP A 90 -10.18 19.56 -7.12
CA ASP A 90 -11.10 19.94 -8.20
C ASP A 90 -10.61 21.17 -9.00
N SER A 91 -9.32 21.26 -9.24
CA SER A 91 -8.70 22.25 -10.11
C SER A 91 -8.03 21.59 -11.31
N SER A 92 -7.87 22.30 -12.42
CA SER A 92 -7.17 21.76 -13.59
C SER A 92 -5.74 21.30 -13.25
N GLU A 93 -5.03 22.04 -12.42
CA GLU A 93 -3.68 21.69 -11.96
C GLU A 93 -3.72 20.47 -11.03
N GLY A 94 -4.67 20.43 -10.07
CA GLY A 94 -4.85 19.33 -9.14
C GLY A 94 -5.16 18.02 -9.84
N LEU A 95 -6.04 18.04 -10.83
CA LEU A 95 -6.40 16.87 -11.63
C LEU A 95 -5.20 16.27 -12.37
N ILE A 96 -4.37 17.10 -12.97
CA ILE A 96 -3.20 16.65 -13.74
C ILE A 96 -2.04 16.24 -12.81
N ASN A 97 -1.74 17.07 -11.81
CA ASN A 97 -0.62 16.83 -10.91
C ASN A 97 -0.84 15.59 -10.04
N CYS A 98 -2.05 15.39 -9.52
CA CYS A 98 -2.38 14.19 -8.76
C CYS A 98 -2.23 12.91 -9.61
N LEU A 99 -2.67 12.94 -10.87
CA LEU A 99 -2.48 11.79 -11.77
C LEU A 99 -1.01 11.49 -11.99
N ALA A 100 -0.18 12.50 -12.23
CA ALA A 100 1.25 12.35 -12.41
C ALA A 100 1.92 11.79 -11.14
N GLU A 101 1.63 12.36 -9.97
CA GLU A 101 2.15 11.93 -8.68
C GLU A 101 1.82 10.46 -8.41
N VAL A 102 0.55 10.08 -8.53
CA VAL A 102 0.07 8.72 -8.26
C VAL A 102 0.74 7.71 -9.20
N ASN A 103 0.94 8.06 -10.47
CA ASN A 103 1.65 7.20 -11.42
C ASN A 103 3.13 7.01 -11.05
N TRP A 104 3.81 8.07 -10.62
CA TRP A 104 5.18 7.97 -10.13
C TRP A 104 5.29 7.07 -8.91
N LEU A 105 4.40 7.25 -7.93
CA LEU A 105 4.36 6.42 -6.71
C LEU A 105 4.07 4.95 -7.04
N SER A 106 3.19 4.69 -8.00
CA SER A 106 2.91 3.33 -8.49
C SER A 106 4.12 2.68 -9.15
N MET A 107 4.84 3.43 -9.99
CA MET A 107 6.08 2.95 -10.63
C MET A 107 7.19 2.64 -9.62
N MET A 108 7.15 3.25 -8.44
CA MET A 108 8.03 2.93 -7.31
C MET A 108 7.52 1.75 -6.44
N GLY A 109 6.47 1.04 -6.89
CA GLY A 109 5.91 -0.12 -6.19
C GLY A 109 4.97 0.24 -5.05
N GLY A 110 4.49 1.48 -5.00
CA GLY A 110 3.58 1.98 -3.96
C GLY A 110 2.11 1.66 -4.21
N GLY A 111 1.37 1.38 -3.15
CA GLY A 111 -0.09 1.47 -3.13
C GLY A 111 -0.52 2.89 -2.77
N VAL A 112 -1.45 3.48 -3.51
CA VAL A 112 -1.86 4.87 -3.30
C VAL A 112 -3.35 4.94 -2.98
N GLY A 113 -3.68 5.53 -1.82
CA GLY A 113 -5.02 5.95 -1.48
C GLY A 113 -5.25 7.38 -1.99
N ILE A 114 -6.35 7.61 -2.69
CA ILE A 114 -6.68 8.88 -3.32
C ILE A 114 -8.01 9.37 -2.74
N HIS A 115 -7.97 10.44 -1.95
CA HIS A 115 -9.20 11.12 -1.56
C HIS A 115 -9.69 11.97 -2.72
N VAL A 116 -10.92 11.73 -3.16
CA VAL A 116 -11.52 12.40 -4.32
C VAL A 116 -12.25 13.64 -3.88
N GLY A 117 -11.69 14.81 -4.20
CA GLY A 117 -12.29 16.13 -3.91
C GLY A 117 -13.02 16.76 -5.07
N ILE A 118 -13.26 16.02 -6.17
CA ILE A 118 -13.97 16.51 -7.36
C ILE A 118 -15.45 16.69 -7.02
N ARG A 119 -16.06 17.80 -7.45
CA ARG A 119 -17.49 18.05 -7.34
C ARG A 119 -18.30 17.19 -8.32
N GLU A 120 -19.62 17.19 -8.14
CA GLU A 120 -20.55 16.57 -9.08
C GLU A 120 -20.45 17.15 -10.51
N ALA A 121 -21.01 16.43 -11.48
CA ALA A 121 -21.07 16.88 -12.86
C ALA A 121 -22.01 18.09 -12.98
N ASP A 122 -21.54 19.14 -13.65
CA ASP A 122 -22.27 20.34 -13.98
C ASP A 122 -21.91 20.83 -15.39
N THR A 123 -22.28 22.09 -15.72
CA THR A 123 -21.96 22.69 -17.03
C THR A 123 -20.45 22.91 -17.26
N LYS A 124 -19.63 22.83 -16.23
CA LYS A 124 -18.17 23.09 -16.25
C LYS A 124 -17.35 21.89 -15.77
N SER A 125 -17.97 20.94 -15.10
CA SER A 125 -17.33 19.74 -14.57
C SER A 125 -17.96 18.48 -15.17
N VAL A 126 -17.12 17.52 -15.54
CA VAL A 126 -17.56 16.19 -15.98
C VAL A 126 -17.90 15.26 -14.82
N GLY A 127 -17.68 15.71 -13.57
CA GLY A 127 -17.92 14.92 -12.38
C GLY A 127 -16.83 13.86 -12.10
N VAL A 128 -17.10 13.01 -11.12
CA VAL A 128 -16.14 12.06 -10.58
C VAL A 128 -15.84 10.91 -11.55
N MET A 129 -16.85 10.32 -12.18
CA MET A 129 -16.76 9.05 -12.90
C MET A 129 -15.73 9.04 -14.04
N PRO A 130 -15.68 10.02 -14.96
CA PRO A 130 -14.70 10.05 -16.04
C PRO A 130 -13.26 10.11 -15.54
N HIS A 131 -12.99 10.86 -14.47
CA HIS A 131 -11.66 10.95 -13.89
C HIS A 131 -11.23 9.59 -13.30
N LEU A 132 -12.12 8.90 -12.60
CA LEU A 132 -11.80 7.58 -12.03
C LEU A 132 -11.53 6.52 -13.10
N LYS A 133 -12.13 6.64 -14.30
CA LYS A 133 -11.77 5.78 -15.44
C LYS A 133 -10.33 5.97 -15.88
N VAL A 134 -9.82 7.20 -15.83
CA VAL A 134 -8.40 7.48 -16.13
C VAL A 134 -7.50 6.77 -15.12
N TYR A 135 -7.82 6.84 -13.83
CA TYR A 135 -7.08 6.13 -12.79
C TYR A 135 -7.17 4.61 -12.93
N ASP A 136 -8.33 4.07 -13.28
CA ASP A 136 -8.51 2.64 -13.54
C ASP A 136 -7.60 2.14 -14.67
N ALA A 137 -7.55 2.86 -15.78
CA ALA A 137 -6.66 2.56 -16.90
C ALA A 137 -5.19 2.74 -16.53
N SER A 138 -4.89 3.78 -15.75
CA SER A 138 -3.55 4.12 -15.29
C SER A 138 -2.94 3.02 -14.42
N THR A 139 -3.73 2.33 -13.58
CA THR A 139 -3.24 1.20 -12.77
C THR A 139 -2.65 0.08 -13.61
N LEU A 140 -3.11 -0.08 -14.85
CA LEU A 140 -2.60 -1.10 -15.78
C LEU A 140 -1.31 -0.63 -16.48
N ALA A 141 -1.26 0.67 -16.83
CA ALA A 141 -0.16 1.24 -17.60
C ALA A 141 1.12 1.43 -16.78
N TYR A 142 0.97 1.85 -15.52
CA TYR A 142 2.10 2.21 -14.64
C TYR A 142 2.36 1.15 -13.57
N ARG A 143 2.38 -0.11 -14.00
CA ARG A 143 2.77 -1.22 -13.14
C ARG A 143 4.27 -1.32 -13.02
N GLN A 144 4.78 -1.57 -11.83
CA GLN A 144 6.16 -1.95 -11.65
C GLN A 144 6.31 -3.44 -11.33
N GLY A 145 7.37 -4.00 -11.93
CA GLY A 145 8.11 -5.19 -11.54
C GLY A 145 7.33 -6.48 -11.27
N LYS A 146 8.10 -7.55 -11.05
CA LYS A 146 7.59 -8.91 -10.80
C LYS A 146 7.05 -9.10 -9.38
N THR A 147 7.59 -8.35 -8.40
CA THR A 147 7.37 -8.65 -6.98
C THR A 147 6.14 -7.94 -6.40
N ARG A 148 5.87 -6.70 -6.79
CA ARG A 148 4.72 -5.93 -6.29
C ARG A 148 4.11 -5.07 -7.39
N ARG A 149 2.80 -5.17 -7.54
CA ARG A 149 2.04 -4.33 -8.47
C ARG A 149 1.56 -3.09 -7.73
N GLY A 150 1.68 -1.92 -8.37
CA GLY A 150 1.02 -0.72 -7.89
C GLY A 150 -0.49 -0.94 -7.84
N SER A 151 -1.14 -0.33 -6.85
CA SER A 151 -2.58 -0.45 -6.65
C SER A 151 -3.12 0.90 -6.20
N TYR A 152 -4.25 1.32 -6.75
CA TYR A 152 -4.93 2.54 -6.35
C TYR A 152 -6.23 2.21 -5.65
N ALA A 153 -6.52 2.98 -4.61
CA ALA A 153 -7.81 2.96 -3.94
C ALA A 153 -8.33 4.40 -3.88
N THR A 154 -9.50 4.65 -4.45
CA THR A 154 -10.17 5.95 -4.40
C THR A 154 -11.20 5.98 -3.30
N PHE A 155 -11.25 7.09 -2.59
CA PHE A 155 -12.17 7.32 -1.48
C PHE A 155 -13.03 8.53 -1.78
N LEU A 156 -14.34 8.35 -1.76
CA LEU A 156 -15.33 9.40 -1.95
C LEU A 156 -16.16 9.58 -0.67
N ASP A 157 -16.50 10.81 -0.33
CA ASP A 157 -17.33 11.09 0.84
C ASP A 157 -18.73 10.51 0.68
N ILE A 158 -19.28 9.96 1.73
CA ILE A 158 -20.62 9.37 1.75
C ILE A 158 -21.70 10.40 1.42
N SER A 159 -21.44 11.68 1.71
CA SER A 159 -22.34 12.80 1.42
C SER A 159 -22.25 13.32 -0.02
N HIS A 160 -21.32 12.79 -0.82
CA HIS A 160 -21.14 13.25 -2.19
C HIS A 160 -22.35 12.88 -3.07
N PRO A 161 -22.89 13.79 -3.91
CA PRO A 161 -24.04 13.50 -4.78
C PRO A 161 -23.86 12.27 -5.67
N ASP A 162 -22.65 12.03 -6.18
CA ASP A 162 -22.33 10.90 -7.07
C ASP A 162 -22.03 9.59 -6.32
N ILE A 163 -22.22 9.51 -4.99
CA ILE A 163 -21.79 8.35 -4.19
C ILE A 163 -22.41 7.02 -4.68
N ILE A 164 -23.66 7.03 -5.07
CA ILE A 164 -24.35 5.83 -5.57
C ILE A 164 -23.72 5.34 -6.88
N GLN A 165 -23.45 6.24 -7.81
CA GLN A 165 -22.81 5.92 -9.09
C GLN A 165 -21.38 5.41 -8.86
N PHE A 166 -20.63 6.04 -7.97
CA PHE A 166 -19.30 5.62 -7.56
C PHE A 166 -19.29 4.17 -7.05
N LEU A 167 -20.23 3.79 -6.20
CA LEU A 167 -20.36 2.42 -5.71
C LEU A 167 -20.73 1.42 -6.81
N GLU A 168 -21.51 1.86 -7.80
CA GLU A 168 -21.94 1.05 -8.92
C GLU A 168 -20.84 0.78 -9.95
N MET A 169 -19.79 1.61 -10.00
CA MET A 169 -18.66 1.43 -10.92
C MET A 169 -17.97 0.06 -10.80
N ARG A 170 -18.06 -0.60 -9.67
CA ARG A 170 -17.49 -1.94 -9.44
C ARG A 170 -18.47 -3.08 -9.74
N LYS A 171 -19.75 -2.80 -9.83
CA LYS A 171 -20.77 -3.84 -10.07
C LYS A 171 -20.70 -4.35 -11.51
N PRO A 172 -20.84 -5.67 -11.74
CA PRO A 172 -20.93 -6.24 -13.09
C PRO A 172 -22.11 -5.67 -13.90
N THR A 173 -23.17 -5.26 -13.20
CA THR A 173 -24.41 -4.71 -13.78
C THR A 173 -24.40 -3.18 -13.89
N GLY A 174 -23.32 -2.51 -13.48
CA GLY A 174 -23.18 -1.05 -13.58
C GLY A 174 -22.97 -0.58 -15.02
N ASP A 175 -22.94 0.75 -15.19
CA ASP A 175 -22.70 1.36 -16.51
C ASP A 175 -21.34 0.90 -17.06
N GLN A 176 -21.37 0.23 -18.22
CA GLN A 176 -20.17 -0.34 -18.84
C GLN A 176 -19.16 0.74 -19.26
N ASN A 177 -19.60 1.96 -19.54
CA ASN A 177 -18.69 3.07 -19.89
C ASN A 177 -17.85 3.53 -18.70
N PHE A 178 -18.40 3.44 -17.48
CA PHE A 178 -17.73 3.90 -16.27
C PHE A 178 -17.22 2.76 -15.37
N ARG A 179 -17.50 1.52 -15.73
CA ARG A 179 -17.08 0.38 -14.94
C ARG A 179 -15.56 0.36 -14.74
N THR A 180 -15.12 0.18 -13.49
CA THR A 180 -13.73 0.03 -13.09
C THR A 180 -13.44 -1.42 -12.68
N LEU A 181 -12.28 -1.94 -13.06
CA LEU A 181 -11.85 -3.32 -12.77
C LEU A 181 -10.60 -3.36 -11.88
N ASN A 182 -9.74 -2.36 -12.01
CA ASN A 182 -8.42 -2.34 -11.38
C ASN A 182 -8.34 -1.34 -10.21
N LEU A 183 -9.27 -0.40 -10.15
CA LEU A 183 -9.35 0.63 -9.12
C LEU A 183 -10.17 0.10 -7.93
N HIS A 184 -9.65 0.22 -6.73
CA HIS A 184 -10.41 -0.06 -5.51
C HIS A 184 -11.22 1.15 -5.09
N HIS A 185 -12.39 0.93 -4.52
CA HIS A 185 -13.31 1.98 -4.07
C HIS A 185 -13.53 1.87 -2.58
N GLY A 186 -13.38 2.97 -1.88
CA GLY A 186 -13.67 3.13 -0.46
C GLY A 186 -14.60 4.31 -0.21
N ILE A 187 -15.32 4.27 0.88
CA ILE A 187 -16.19 5.37 1.33
C ILE A 187 -15.49 6.12 2.44
N ASN A 188 -15.45 7.44 2.32
CA ASN A 188 -15.01 8.32 3.38
C ASN A 188 -16.23 8.73 4.21
N THR A 189 -16.22 8.34 5.47
CA THR A 189 -17.33 8.64 6.38
C THR A 189 -16.86 9.59 7.47
N VAL A 190 -16.87 10.88 7.22
CA VAL A 190 -16.52 11.90 8.22
C VAL A 190 -17.40 11.76 9.47
N SER A 191 -18.63 11.28 9.32
CA SER A 191 -19.55 11.02 10.43
C SER A 191 -19.04 9.95 11.40
N TYR A 192 -18.20 9.01 10.97
CA TYR A 192 -17.63 7.98 11.87
C TYR A 192 -16.50 8.48 12.75
N THR A 193 -15.82 9.54 12.39
CA THR A 193 -14.81 10.15 13.27
C THR A 193 -15.42 10.80 14.52
N HIS A 194 -16.73 11.06 14.51
CA HIS A 194 -17.50 11.63 15.60
C HIS A 194 -18.46 10.63 16.26
N LEU A 195 -18.58 9.43 15.71
CA LEU A 195 -19.24 8.34 16.39
C LEU A 195 -18.27 7.79 17.45
N THR A 196 -18.42 8.28 18.67
CA THR A 196 -17.92 7.53 19.82
C THR A 196 -18.56 6.16 19.76
N LEU A 197 -17.75 5.11 19.57
CA LEU A 197 -18.21 3.76 19.80
C LEU A 197 -18.90 3.76 21.18
N PRO A 198 -20.11 3.18 21.32
CA PRO A 198 -20.71 3.05 22.63
C PRO A 198 -19.70 2.33 23.50
N THR A 199 -19.10 3.04 24.42
CA THR A 199 -18.30 2.45 25.48
C THR A 199 -19.29 1.58 26.25
N ASN A 200 -19.20 0.27 26.09
CA ASN A 200 -19.85 -0.65 26.98
C ASN A 200 -19.26 -0.38 28.36
N THR A 201 -19.87 0.52 29.08
CA THR A 201 -19.72 0.62 30.51
C THR A 201 -20.45 -0.62 31.07
N VAL A 202 -19.68 -1.64 31.34
CA VAL A 202 -20.07 -2.72 32.20
C VAL A 202 -20.06 -2.19 33.64
#